data_8f61a79ff704324d65cfba78d3e516b3
#
_entry.id   8f61a79ff704324d65cfba78d3e516b3
#
_cell.length_a   1.000
_cell.length_b   1.000
_cell.length_c   1.000
_cell.angle_alpha   90.00
_cell.angle_beta   90.00
_cell.angle_gamma   90.00
#
_symmetry.space_group_name_H-M   'P 1'
#
loop_
_entity.id
_entity.type
_entity.pdbx_description
1 polymer ?
#
loop_
_entity_poly.entity_id
_entity_poly.type
_entity_poly.pdbx_seq_one_letter_code
_entity_poly.pdbx_strand_id
1 'polypeptide(L)'
;AKALDKMLKNLSSNEAVLVIRAFTYFLHLINIAEDLALLRVTNVSDGNEDHSPGSLNHMFSRFDREKKQNTEILDVLGKAHISPVLTAHPTEVQRRSVLDAEKKISEILKKRNALRKQENIGDLGDNEDSLKSVIVQLWQTRLLRFSKLDVADEIENVLAFYKSTFLKEIPILYKTIERKLGNQSVASFFRMGNWIGGDRDGNPNVTDQTLDLSVKKHGETIIRYYLLEVHLLGSELSISKKLIGASNQLLELARMAKDPNPHREDEPYRQALIGIYSRLAATLVKLTGAHARSHALPPSIPYNNPGAVSSDLSVVEDSRRANKGERLAGDRL
;
A
#
# COMPACT_ATOMS: atom_id res chain seq x y z
N ALA A 1 -32.79 -22.52 19.46
CA ALA A 1 -31.88 -22.91 20.56
C ALA A 1 -32.01 -24.39 20.92
N LYS A 2 -33.16 -24.89 21.43
CA LYS A 2 -33.32 -26.29 21.87
C LYS A 2 -33.07 -27.36 20.80
N ALA A 3 -33.48 -27.14 19.53
CA ALA A 3 -33.23 -28.07 18.42
C ALA A 3 -31.74 -28.15 18.09
N LEU A 4 -31.05 -27.02 18.06
CA LEU A 4 -29.60 -26.94 17.81
C LEU A 4 -28.81 -27.62 18.95
N ASP A 5 -29.18 -27.37 20.21
CA ASP A 5 -28.57 -28.02 21.39
C ASP A 5 -28.67 -29.55 21.32
N LYS A 6 -29.86 -30.07 20.91
CA LYS A 6 -30.07 -31.50 20.73
C LYS A 6 -29.20 -32.10 19.60
N MET A 7 -29.00 -31.36 18.50
CA MET A 7 -28.09 -31.79 17.40
C MET A 7 -26.64 -31.80 17.83
N LEU A 8 -26.19 -30.76 18.55
CA LEU A 8 -24.79 -30.62 18.99
C LEU A 8 -24.42 -31.65 20.08
N LYS A 9 -25.34 -32.02 20.97
CA LYS A 9 -25.09 -33.03 22.02
C LYS A 9 -24.75 -34.42 21.50
N ASN A 10 -25.18 -34.76 20.30
CA ASN A 10 -24.96 -36.08 19.70
C ASN A 10 -23.72 -36.18 18.81
N LEU A 11 -22.95 -35.09 18.67
CA LEU A 11 -21.73 -35.08 17.85
C LEU A 11 -20.56 -35.76 18.58
N SER A 12 -19.80 -36.54 17.86
CA SER A 12 -18.47 -36.98 18.29
C SER A 12 -17.53 -35.77 18.39
N SER A 13 -16.44 -35.90 19.14
CA SER A 13 -15.44 -34.82 19.27
C SER A 13 -14.91 -34.34 17.90
N ASN A 14 -14.70 -35.26 16.95
CA ASN A 14 -14.23 -34.91 15.62
C ASN A 14 -15.29 -34.12 14.81
N GLU A 15 -16.54 -34.53 14.87
CA GLU A 15 -17.66 -33.82 14.24
C GLU A 15 -17.86 -32.44 14.86
N ALA A 16 -17.77 -32.33 16.19
CA ALA A 16 -17.84 -31.03 16.88
C ALA A 16 -16.73 -30.07 16.42
N VAL A 17 -15.49 -30.56 16.28
CA VAL A 17 -14.37 -29.76 15.75
C VAL A 17 -14.64 -29.31 14.30
N LEU A 18 -15.20 -30.17 13.46
CA LEU A 18 -15.56 -29.80 12.07
C LEU A 18 -16.65 -28.72 12.04
N VAL A 19 -17.66 -28.83 12.89
CA VAL A 19 -18.75 -27.83 12.98
C VAL A 19 -18.20 -26.49 13.45
N ILE A 20 -17.40 -26.47 14.52
CA ILE A 20 -16.78 -25.24 15.02
C ILE A 20 -15.92 -24.61 13.93
N ARG A 21 -15.12 -25.42 13.26
CA ARG A 21 -14.26 -24.96 12.17
C ARG A 21 -15.09 -24.37 11.03
N ALA A 22 -16.14 -25.06 10.58
CA ALA A 22 -17.03 -24.56 9.52
C ALA A 22 -17.66 -23.21 9.91
N PHE A 23 -18.11 -23.06 11.16
CA PHE A 23 -18.67 -21.83 11.67
C PHE A 23 -17.64 -20.69 11.68
N THR A 24 -16.41 -20.96 12.11
CA THR A 24 -15.33 -19.97 12.13
C THR A 24 -15.02 -19.47 10.71
N TYR A 25 -14.86 -20.36 9.74
CA TYR A 25 -14.62 -19.94 8.35
C TYR A 25 -15.83 -19.21 7.76
N PHE A 26 -17.04 -19.61 8.10
CA PHE A 26 -18.25 -18.91 7.69
C PHE A 26 -18.30 -17.48 8.20
N LEU A 27 -17.92 -17.25 9.47
CA LEU A 27 -17.79 -15.89 10.03
C LEU A 27 -16.74 -15.05 9.30
N HIS A 28 -15.58 -15.63 8.95
CA HIS A 28 -14.57 -14.95 8.15
C HIS A 28 -15.13 -14.50 6.78
N LEU A 29 -15.87 -15.37 6.12
CA LEU A 29 -16.49 -15.04 4.82
C LEU A 29 -17.59 -13.97 4.96
N ILE A 30 -18.38 -14.01 6.05
CA ILE A 30 -19.36 -12.96 6.36
C ILE A 30 -18.67 -11.61 6.54
N ASN A 31 -17.62 -11.55 7.35
CA ASN A 31 -16.87 -10.30 7.59
C ASN A 31 -16.34 -9.71 6.27
N ILE A 32 -15.76 -10.54 5.40
CA ILE A 32 -15.32 -10.08 4.08
C ILE A 32 -16.49 -9.54 3.24
N ALA A 33 -17.65 -10.19 3.30
CA ALA A 33 -18.84 -9.76 2.56
C ALA A 33 -19.42 -8.45 3.13
N GLU A 34 -19.42 -8.27 4.45
CA GLU A 34 -19.86 -7.04 5.12
C GLU A 34 -18.92 -5.87 4.80
N ASP A 35 -17.61 -6.07 4.86
CA ASP A 35 -16.62 -5.05 4.46
C ASP A 35 -16.84 -4.61 3.01
N LEU A 36 -17.09 -5.56 2.11
CA LEU A 36 -17.38 -5.25 0.71
C LEU A 36 -18.72 -4.55 0.51
N ALA A 37 -19.73 -4.88 1.32
CA ALA A 37 -21.02 -4.21 1.30
C ALA A 37 -20.89 -2.76 1.80
N LEU A 38 -20.12 -2.53 2.87
CA LEU A 38 -19.80 -1.20 3.38
C LEU A 38 -19.07 -0.36 2.32
N LEU A 39 -18.04 -0.93 1.68
CA LEU A 39 -17.32 -0.26 0.59
C LEU A 39 -18.22 0.08 -0.61
N ARG A 40 -19.31 -0.67 -0.86
CA ARG A 40 -20.29 -0.32 -1.91
C ARG A 40 -21.14 0.87 -1.53
N VAL A 41 -21.52 0.98 -0.27
CA VAL A 41 -22.29 2.13 0.24
C VAL A 41 -21.44 3.39 0.22
N THR A 42 -20.14 3.26 0.54
CA THR A 42 -19.20 4.38 0.53
C THR A 42 -18.65 4.72 -0.86
N ASN A 43 -18.55 3.73 -1.76
CA ASN A 43 -18.16 3.92 -3.16
C ASN A 43 -19.40 3.80 -4.06
N VAL A 44 -20.34 4.74 -3.98
CA VAL A 44 -21.45 4.80 -4.92
C VAL A 44 -20.91 5.11 -6.32
N SER A 45 -20.72 4.06 -7.09
CA SER A 45 -20.05 4.05 -8.39
C SER A 45 -20.90 4.57 -9.56
N ASP A 46 -21.97 5.30 -9.31
CA ASP A 46 -22.89 5.81 -10.34
C ASP A 46 -22.85 7.35 -10.46
N GLY A 47 -21.65 7.95 -10.33
CA GLY A 47 -21.50 9.40 -10.50
C GLY A 47 -21.90 10.24 -9.29
N ASN A 48 -22.48 9.65 -8.26
CA ASN A 48 -22.71 10.30 -6.99
C ASN A 48 -21.50 10.07 -6.08
N GLU A 49 -20.82 11.15 -5.72
CA GLU A 49 -19.77 11.14 -4.72
C GLU A 49 -20.32 10.67 -3.37
N ASP A 50 -19.54 9.85 -2.64
CA ASP A 50 -19.93 9.43 -1.30
C ASP A 50 -19.95 10.62 -0.33
N HIS A 51 -21.14 10.99 0.13
CA HIS A 51 -21.38 12.03 1.13
C HIS A 51 -21.72 11.49 2.52
N SER A 52 -21.45 10.22 2.77
CA SER A 52 -21.68 9.63 4.10
C SER A 52 -20.86 10.33 5.18
N PRO A 53 -21.36 10.41 6.42
CA PRO A 53 -20.62 10.98 7.54
C PRO A 53 -19.21 10.34 7.68
N GLY A 54 -18.17 11.16 7.74
CA GLY A 54 -16.79 10.71 7.83
C GLY A 54 -16.08 10.59 6.47
N SER A 55 -16.77 10.66 5.34
CA SER A 55 -16.12 10.71 4.02
C SER A 55 -15.50 12.08 3.74
N LEU A 56 -14.47 12.10 2.86
CA LEU A 56 -13.88 13.36 2.39
C LEU A 56 -14.91 14.26 1.71
N ASN A 57 -15.79 13.69 0.89
CA ASN A 57 -16.82 14.45 0.20
C ASN A 57 -17.79 15.12 1.16
N HIS A 58 -18.20 14.41 2.24
CA HIS A 58 -19.02 15.00 3.28
C HIS A 58 -18.30 16.17 3.96
N MET A 59 -17.02 16.02 4.27
CA MET A 59 -16.20 17.07 4.88
C MET A 59 -16.11 18.29 3.96
N PHE A 60 -15.75 18.11 2.68
CA PHE A 60 -15.66 19.22 1.72
C PHE A 60 -17.02 19.88 1.47
N SER A 61 -18.12 19.11 1.39
CA SER A 61 -19.49 19.70 1.29
C SER A 61 -19.85 20.56 2.51
N ARG A 62 -19.30 20.24 3.69
CA ARG A 62 -19.45 21.14 4.85
C ARG A 62 -18.63 22.42 4.68
N PHE A 63 -17.40 22.33 4.21
CA PHE A 63 -16.57 23.51 3.95
C PHE A 63 -17.25 24.46 2.94
N ASP A 64 -17.83 23.91 1.87
CA ASP A 64 -18.57 24.68 0.87
C ASP A 64 -19.79 25.37 1.48
N ARG A 65 -20.58 24.65 2.29
CA ARG A 65 -21.73 25.25 3.01
C ARG A 65 -21.34 26.36 3.97
N GLU A 66 -20.21 26.17 4.67
CA GLU A 66 -19.65 27.15 5.62
C GLU A 66 -18.83 28.24 4.90
N LYS A 67 -18.74 28.18 3.56
CA LYS A 67 -17.98 29.12 2.72
C LYS A 67 -16.50 29.27 3.13
N LYS A 68 -15.88 28.16 3.55
CA LYS A 68 -14.46 28.13 3.89
C LYS A 68 -13.60 28.32 2.65
N GLN A 69 -12.58 29.16 2.75
CA GLN A 69 -11.63 29.38 1.67
C GLN A 69 -10.57 28.27 1.64
N ASN A 70 -10.13 27.86 0.45
CA ASN A 70 -9.07 26.85 0.31
C ASN A 70 -7.79 27.24 1.07
N THR A 71 -7.47 28.52 1.12
CA THR A 71 -6.31 29.05 1.87
C THR A 71 -6.42 28.80 3.37
N GLU A 72 -7.61 28.95 3.97
CA GLU A 72 -7.86 28.64 5.38
C GLU A 72 -7.70 27.14 5.65
N ILE A 73 -8.21 26.28 4.75
CA ILE A 73 -8.10 24.84 4.87
C ILE A 73 -6.62 24.41 4.78
N LEU A 74 -5.88 24.97 3.82
CA LEU A 74 -4.44 24.70 3.66
C LEU A 74 -3.61 25.15 4.86
N ASP A 75 -3.93 26.31 5.45
CA ASP A 75 -3.25 26.77 6.67
C ASP A 75 -3.48 25.81 7.86
N VAL A 76 -4.71 25.33 8.02
CA VAL A 76 -5.04 24.33 9.05
C VAL A 76 -4.30 23.01 8.79
N LEU A 77 -4.33 22.50 7.56
CA LEU A 77 -3.62 21.26 7.20
C LEU A 77 -2.11 21.40 7.35
N GLY A 78 -1.55 22.58 7.04
CA GLY A 78 -0.12 22.88 7.22
C GLY A 78 0.35 22.84 8.67
N LYS A 79 -0.56 23.06 9.62
CA LYS A 79 -0.30 23.00 11.07
C LYS A 79 -0.76 21.69 11.70
N ALA A 80 -1.53 20.89 10.97
CA ALA A 80 -2.10 19.65 11.49
C ALA A 80 -1.04 18.55 11.64
N HIS A 81 -1.21 17.73 12.66
CA HIS A 81 -0.44 16.51 12.87
C HIS A 81 -1.39 15.39 13.30
N ILE A 82 -1.73 14.53 12.35
CA ILE A 82 -2.58 13.36 12.59
C ILE A 82 -1.70 12.13 12.56
N SER A 83 -1.58 11.47 13.70
CA SER A 83 -0.72 10.29 13.84
C SER A 83 -1.53 9.09 14.35
N PRO A 84 -2.13 8.30 13.44
CA PRO A 84 -2.64 6.98 13.82
C PRO A 84 -1.48 6.10 14.26
N VAL A 85 -1.61 5.47 15.43
CA VAL A 85 -0.56 4.63 16.01
C VAL A 85 -0.99 3.18 15.94
N LEU A 86 -0.18 2.35 15.29
CA LEU A 86 -0.37 0.91 15.25
C LEU A 86 0.15 0.29 16.56
N THR A 87 -0.71 -0.48 17.21
CA THR A 87 -0.41 -1.17 18.47
C THR A 87 -0.36 -2.68 18.24
N ALA A 88 0.40 -3.39 19.07
CA ALA A 88 0.47 -4.84 19.02
C ALA A 88 -0.75 -5.46 19.73
N HIS A 89 -1.45 -6.32 19.00
CA HIS A 89 -2.43 -7.25 19.57
C HIS A 89 -2.00 -8.68 19.22
N PRO A 90 -1.22 -9.34 20.09
CA PRO A 90 -0.67 -10.67 19.78
C PRO A 90 -1.74 -11.71 19.42
N THR A 91 -2.95 -11.57 20.00
CA THR A 91 -4.09 -12.46 19.72
C THR A 91 -4.69 -12.26 18.33
N GLU A 92 -4.42 -11.15 17.69
CA GLU A 92 -4.96 -10.79 16.35
C GLU A 92 -3.97 -11.12 15.22
N VAL A 93 -2.75 -11.55 15.55
CA VAL A 93 -1.76 -11.90 14.54
C VAL A 93 -2.16 -13.18 13.82
N GLN A 94 -2.74 -13.02 12.66
CA GLN A 94 -3.15 -14.11 11.79
C GLN A 94 -1.96 -14.66 10.98
N ARG A 95 -2.12 -15.89 10.49
CA ARG A 95 -1.13 -16.44 9.55
C ARG A 95 -1.21 -15.70 8.22
N ARG A 96 -0.07 -15.36 7.65
CA ARG A 96 0.00 -14.67 6.36
C ARG A 96 -0.79 -15.37 5.26
N SER A 97 -0.75 -16.72 5.22
CA SER A 97 -1.52 -17.52 4.26
C SER A 97 -3.04 -17.34 4.39
N VAL A 98 -3.54 -17.05 5.59
CA VAL A 98 -4.96 -16.74 5.83
C VAL A 98 -5.27 -15.35 5.31
N LEU A 99 -4.48 -14.34 5.69
CA LEU A 99 -4.64 -12.95 5.21
C LEU A 99 -4.57 -12.85 3.68
N ASP A 100 -3.63 -13.56 3.06
CA ASP A 100 -3.49 -13.59 1.60
C ASP A 100 -4.72 -14.24 0.93
N ALA A 101 -5.28 -15.31 1.52
CA ALA A 101 -6.51 -15.96 1.03
C ALA A 101 -7.74 -15.05 1.19
N GLU A 102 -7.91 -14.38 2.34
CA GLU A 102 -9.01 -13.44 2.59
C GLU A 102 -8.95 -12.26 1.61
N LYS A 103 -7.76 -11.70 1.39
CA LYS A 103 -7.55 -10.65 0.39
C LYS A 103 -7.94 -11.11 -1.01
N LYS A 104 -7.51 -12.31 -1.42
CA LYS A 104 -7.82 -12.88 -2.73
C LYS A 104 -9.33 -13.12 -2.89
N ILE A 105 -10.01 -13.60 -1.83
CA ILE A 105 -11.47 -13.74 -1.82
C ILE A 105 -12.13 -12.36 -2.02
N SER A 106 -11.69 -11.33 -1.30
CA SER A 106 -12.19 -9.96 -1.46
C SER A 106 -12.03 -9.44 -2.90
N GLU A 107 -10.86 -9.64 -3.52
CA GLU A 107 -10.60 -9.24 -4.90
C GLU A 107 -11.49 -9.97 -5.91
N ILE A 108 -11.68 -11.29 -5.73
CA ILE A 108 -12.57 -12.11 -6.59
C ILE A 108 -14.03 -11.63 -6.46
N LEU A 109 -14.49 -11.34 -5.25
CA LEU A 109 -15.85 -10.82 -5.00
C LEU A 109 -16.04 -9.42 -5.58
N LYS A 110 -15.03 -8.53 -5.53
CA LYS A 110 -15.05 -7.23 -6.23
C LYS A 110 -15.21 -7.42 -7.74
N LYS A 111 -14.39 -8.30 -8.34
CA LYS A 111 -14.48 -8.64 -9.77
C LYS A 111 -15.85 -9.22 -10.13
N ARG A 112 -16.39 -10.12 -9.32
CA ARG A 112 -17.75 -10.70 -9.53
C ARG A 112 -18.84 -9.64 -9.59
N ASN A 113 -18.74 -8.61 -8.75
CA ASN A 113 -19.71 -7.51 -8.78
C ASN A 113 -19.62 -6.67 -10.06
N ALA A 114 -18.41 -6.42 -10.56
CA ALA A 114 -18.21 -5.73 -11.83
C ALA A 114 -18.75 -6.57 -13.01
N LEU A 115 -18.46 -7.86 -13.05
CA LEU A 115 -18.94 -8.79 -14.09
C LEU A 115 -20.49 -8.89 -14.11
N ARG A 116 -21.13 -8.92 -12.93
CA ARG A 116 -22.60 -8.91 -12.83
C ARG A 116 -23.22 -7.64 -13.39
N LYS A 117 -22.62 -6.47 -13.17
CA LYS A 117 -23.07 -5.21 -13.76
C LYS A 117 -22.93 -5.18 -15.29
N GLN A 118 -21.96 -5.90 -15.84
CA GLN A 118 -21.69 -5.98 -17.29
C GLN A 118 -22.42 -7.14 -17.99
N GLU A 119 -23.24 -7.93 -17.26
CA GLU A 119 -23.94 -9.11 -17.76
C GLU A 119 -23.03 -10.15 -18.47
N ASN A 120 -21.77 -10.20 -18.09
CA ASN A 120 -20.77 -11.12 -18.67
C ASN A 120 -20.88 -12.49 -18.01
N ILE A 121 -21.72 -13.38 -18.55
CA ILE A 121 -22.03 -14.68 -17.98
C ILE A 121 -20.85 -15.66 -18.05
N GLY A 122 -20.03 -15.61 -19.11
CA GLY A 122 -18.88 -16.52 -19.28
C GLY A 122 -17.84 -16.32 -18.18
N ASP A 123 -17.42 -15.10 -17.97
CA ASP A 123 -16.41 -14.77 -16.95
C ASP A 123 -16.94 -14.95 -15.51
N LEU A 124 -18.28 -15.00 -15.31
CA LEU A 124 -18.86 -15.28 -14.00
C LEU A 124 -18.61 -16.72 -13.55
N GLY A 125 -18.65 -17.70 -14.48
CA GLY A 125 -18.34 -19.09 -14.19
C GLY A 125 -16.90 -19.27 -13.71
N ASP A 126 -15.94 -18.74 -14.45
CA ASP A 126 -14.51 -18.78 -14.10
C ASP A 126 -14.22 -18.08 -12.77
N ASN A 127 -14.92 -16.98 -12.51
CA ASN A 127 -14.81 -16.25 -11.25
C ASN A 127 -15.35 -17.08 -10.07
N GLU A 128 -16.45 -17.79 -10.26
CA GLU A 128 -17.03 -18.67 -9.23
C GLU A 128 -16.13 -19.85 -8.91
N ASP A 129 -15.52 -20.47 -9.91
CA ASP A 129 -14.58 -21.58 -9.72
C ASP A 129 -13.29 -21.12 -9.04
N SER A 130 -12.81 -19.91 -9.38
CA SER A 130 -11.71 -19.26 -8.68
C SER A 130 -12.05 -19.01 -7.20
N LEU A 131 -13.27 -18.54 -6.90
CA LEU A 131 -13.73 -18.31 -5.53
C LEU A 131 -13.78 -19.62 -4.74
N LYS A 132 -14.39 -20.68 -5.30
CA LYS A 132 -14.44 -22.01 -4.68
C LYS A 132 -13.04 -22.54 -4.37
N SER A 133 -12.12 -22.42 -5.33
CA SER A 133 -10.73 -22.86 -5.15
C SER A 133 -10.04 -22.18 -3.97
N VAL A 134 -10.17 -20.85 -3.83
CA VAL A 134 -9.55 -20.11 -2.72
C VAL A 134 -10.23 -20.42 -1.38
N ILE A 135 -11.55 -20.60 -1.36
CA ILE A 135 -12.29 -21.02 -0.15
C ILE A 135 -11.84 -22.42 0.29
N VAL A 136 -11.66 -23.37 -0.63
CA VAL A 136 -11.14 -24.70 -0.32
C VAL A 136 -9.70 -24.63 0.22
N GLN A 137 -8.86 -23.79 -0.39
CA GLN A 137 -7.50 -23.54 0.10
C GLN A 137 -7.52 -22.97 1.52
N LEU A 138 -8.38 -21.99 1.79
CA LEU A 138 -8.57 -21.42 3.13
C LEU A 138 -9.04 -22.49 4.12
N TRP A 139 -10.04 -23.29 3.74
CA TRP A 139 -10.55 -24.41 4.54
C TRP A 139 -9.46 -25.41 4.91
N GLN A 140 -8.52 -25.69 4.00
CA GLN A 140 -7.39 -26.61 4.24
C GLN A 140 -6.22 -25.94 4.97
N THR A 141 -6.25 -24.61 5.11
CA THR A 141 -5.24 -23.83 5.85
C THR A 141 -5.56 -23.86 7.34
N ARG A 142 -4.56 -24.09 8.17
CA ARG A 142 -4.73 -24.03 9.61
C ARG A 142 -4.79 -22.58 10.08
N LEU A 143 -5.86 -22.18 10.79
CA LEU A 143 -6.03 -20.84 11.33
C LEU A 143 -5.07 -20.55 12.50
N LEU A 144 -4.96 -21.49 13.43
CA LEU A 144 -4.15 -21.32 14.62
C LEU A 144 -2.67 -21.66 14.36
N ARG A 145 -1.78 -20.85 14.90
CA ARG A 145 -0.36 -21.19 14.98
C ARG A 145 -0.11 -22.12 16.19
N PHE A 146 0.85 -23.01 16.09
CA PHE A 146 1.31 -23.83 17.24
C PHE A 146 2.44 -23.13 18.01
N SER A 147 3.23 -22.31 17.32
CA SER A 147 4.33 -21.57 17.96
C SER A 147 3.79 -20.32 18.64
N LYS A 148 4.32 -20.02 19.81
CA LYS A 148 4.14 -18.73 20.45
C LYS A 148 4.66 -17.66 19.50
N LEU A 149 3.88 -16.59 19.33
CA LEU A 149 4.27 -15.43 18.56
C LEU A 149 5.46 -14.75 19.24
N ASP A 150 6.43 -14.36 18.44
CA ASP A 150 7.51 -13.47 18.87
C ASP A 150 7.28 -12.05 18.33
N VAL A 151 8.07 -11.10 18.83
CA VAL A 151 7.96 -9.69 18.42
C VAL A 151 8.32 -9.50 16.94
N ALA A 152 9.17 -10.37 16.38
CA ALA A 152 9.49 -10.32 14.96
C ALA A 152 8.29 -10.68 14.08
N ASP A 153 7.46 -11.66 14.49
CA ASP A 153 6.18 -11.98 13.83
C ASP A 153 5.22 -10.79 13.84
N GLU A 154 5.16 -10.05 14.95
CA GLU A 154 4.30 -8.86 15.08
C GLU A 154 4.77 -7.74 14.15
N ILE A 155 6.09 -7.51 14.06
CA ILE A 155 6.69 -6.55 13.14
C ILE A 155 6.33 -6.90 11.69
N GLU A 156 6.49 -8.15 11.28
CA GLU A 156 6.15 -8.59 9.90
C GLU A 156 4.66 -8.46 9.62
N ASN A 157 3.79 -8.70 10.60
CA ASN A 157 2.34 -8.52 10.45
C ASN A 157 1.99 -7.06 10.17
N VAL A 158 2.54 -6.13 10.95
CA VAL A 158 2.33 -4.69 10.71
C VAL A 158 2.86 -4.25 9.35
N LEU A 159 4.04 -4.71 8.96
CA LEU A 159 4.60 -4.39 7.66
C LEU A 159 3.77 -4.93 6.50
N ALA A 160 2.99 -5.98 6.71
CA ALA A 160 2.03 -6.46 5.72
C ALA A 160 0.93 -5.42 5.46
N PHE A 161 0.42 -4.73 6.48
CA PHE A 161 -0.55 -3.64 6.30
C PHE A 161 0.05 -2.43 5.57
N TYR A 162 1.31 -2.07 5.87
CA TYR A 162 1.99 -1.03 5.10
C TYR A 162 2.05 -1.40 3.61
N LYS A 163 2.50 -2.61 3.28
CA LYS A 163 2.64 -3.08 1.88
C LYS A 163 1.31 -3.21 1.14
N SER A 164 0.27 -3.69 1.83
CA SER A 164 -1.03 -3.97 1.21
C SER A 164 -1.91 -2.73 1.08
N THR A 165 -1.77 -1.76 2.00
CA THR A 165 -2.73 -0.66 2.15
C THR A 165 -2.05 0.70 2.25
N PHE A 166 -1.34 0.99 3.33
CA PHE A 166 -0.95 2.38 3.65
C PHE A 166 -0.06 3.03 2.60
N LEU A 167 0.93 2.31 2.04
CA LEU A 167 1.83 2.86 1.03
C LEU A 167 1.12 3.23 -0.29
N LYS A 168 -0.06 2.66 -0.54
CA LYS A 168 -0.87 2.95 -1.73
C LYS A 168 -1.95 3.98 -1.45
N GLU A 169 -2.66 3.84 -0.32
CA GLU A 169 -3.85 4.63 -0.03
C GLU A 169 -3.52 6.03 0.50
N ILE A 170 -2.41 6.20 1.25
CA ILE A 170 -2.02 7.53 1.75
C ILE A 170 -1.73 8.51 0.60
N PRO A 171 -0.96 8.18 -0.43
CA PRO A 171 -0.78 9.08 -1.59
C PRO A 171 -2.11 9.40 -2.30
N ILE A 172 -3.02 8.43 -2.43
CA ILE A 172 -4.35 8.64 -3.03
C ILE A 172 -5.18 9.63 -2.19
N LEU A 173 -5.09 9.53 -0.84
CA LEU A 173 -5.73 10.47 0.07
C LEU A 173 -5.25 11.90 -0.18
N TYR A 174 -3.93 12.13 -0.22
CA TYR A 174 -3.35 13.44 -0.50
C TYR A 174 -3.78 13.98 -1.86
N LYS A 175 -3.64 13.18 -2.91
CA LYS A 175 -4.05 13.55 -4.26
C LYS A 175 -5.54 13.91 -4.35
N THR A 176 -6.39 13.21 -3.59
CA THR A 176 -7.82 13.52 -3.55
C THR A 176 -8.09 14.86 -2.86
N ILE A 177 -7.40 15.15 -1.76
CA ILE A 177 -7.50 16.42 -1.06
C ILE A 177 -6.98 17.56 -1.95
N GLU A 178 -5.83 17.39 -2.57
CA GLU A 178 -5.22 18.39 -3.47
C GLU A 178 -6.14 18.75 -4.63
N ARG A 179 -6.76 17.73 -5.27
CA ARG A 179 -7.75 17.97 -6.34
C ARG A 179 -8.94 18.79 -5.86
N LYS A 180 -9.45 18.50 -4.67
CA LYS A 180 -10.58 19.26 -4.09
C LYS A 180 -10.19 20.70 -3.68
N LEU A 181 -8.91 20.94 -3.42
CA LEU A 181 -8.35 22.25 -3.13
C LEU A 181 -7.80 22.98 -4.38
N GLY A 182 -8.23 22.59 -5.57
CA GLY A 182 -7.83 23.24 -6.82
C GLY A 182 -6.39 22.89 -7.25
N ASN A 183 -5.94 21.68 -7.00
CA ASN A 183 -4.60 21.18 -7.28
C ASN A 183 -3.47 21.93 -6.55
N GLN A 184 -3.76 22.47 -5.37
CA GLN A 184 -2.75 23.06 -4.51
C GLN A 184 -2.07 21.97 -3.67
N SER A 185 -0.75 22.05 -3.56
CA SER A 185 0.04 21.10 -2.77
C SER A 185 -0.32 21.17 -1.29
N VAL A 186 -0.52 20.01 -0.67
CA VAL A 186 -0.88 19.88 0.74
C VAL A 186 0.33 19.42 1.54
N ALA A 187 0.62 20.15 2.62
CA ALA A 187 1.69 19.77 3.54
C ALA A 187 1.43 18.40 4.19
N SER A 188 2.51 17.69 4.51
CA SER A 188 2.42 16.37 5.15
C SER A 188 1.88 16.50 6.58
N PHE A 189 0.59 16.24 6.77
CA PHE A 189 -0.10 16.29 8.06
C PHE A 189 -0.38 14.92 8.67
N PHE A 190 -0.38 13.86 7.84
CA PHE A 190 -0.69 12.50 8.25
C PHE A 190 0.60 11.68 8.42
N ARG A 191 0.90 11.26 9.64
CA ARG A 191 2.14 10.57 9.98
C ARG A 191 1.84 9.32 10.79
N MET A 192 2.03 8.16 10.18
CA MET A 192 1.84 6.87 10.88
C MET A 192 2.81 6.72 12.03
N GLY A 193 2.28 6.41 13.22
CA GLY A 193 3.04 5.96 14.37
C GLY A 193 2.99 4.43 14.49
N ASN A 194 3.95 3.87 15.22
CA ASN A 194 4.02 2.44 15.45
C ASN A 194 4.71 2.14 16.80
N TRP A 195 4.06 1.35 17.65
CA TRP A 195 4.61 0.88 18.93
C TRP A 195 5.31 -0.47 18.80
N ILE A 196 5.01 -1.24 17.75
CA ILE A 196 5.44 -2.63 17.61
C ILE A 196 6.95 -2.70 17.40
N GLY A 197 7.61 -3.51 18.24
CA GLY A 197 9.05 -3.64 18.27
C GLY A 197 9.78 -2.56 19.06
N GLY A 198 9.07 -1.54 19.59
CA GLY A 198 9.65 -0.44 20.37
C GLY A 198 9.04 -0.25 21.76
N ASP A 199 7.75 -0.55 21.90
CA ASP A 199 7.05 -0.46 23.17
C ASP A 199 7.36 -1.67 24.05
N ARG A 200 7.93 -1.42 25.21
CA ARG A 200 8.34 -2.48 26.14
C ARG A 200 7.22 -2.95 27.03
N ASP A 201 6.44 -2.05 27.57
CA ASP A 201 5.31 -2.29 28.48
C ASP A 201 5.47 -3.55 29.39
N GLY A 202 6.65 -3.67 29.97
CA GLY A 202 7.04 -4.83 30.78
C GLY A 202 7.35 -6.12 30.02
N ASN A 203 7.31 -6.13 28.69
CA ASN A 203 7.66 -7.29 27.87
C ASN A 203 9.19 -7.47 27.77
N PRO A 204 9.78 -8.52 28.38
CA PRO A 204 11.22 -8.74 28.36
C PRO A 204 11.77 -9.08 26.96
N ASN A 205 10.90 -9.41 25.98
CA ASN A 205 11.31 -9.75 24.63
C ASN A 205 11.48 -8.49 23.74
N VAL A 206 11.09 -7.31 24.21
CA VAL A 206 11.33 -6.04 23.52
C VAL A 206 12.61 -5.42 24.02
N THR A 207 13.70 -5.73 23.33
CA THR A 207 15.07 -5.30 23.64
C THR A 207 15.53 -4.21 22.66
N ASP A 208 16.74 -3.68 22.85
CA ASP A 208 17.42 -2.82 21.89
C ASP A 208 17.62 -3.50 20.51
N GLN A 209 17.93 -4.79 20.51
CA GLN A 209 18.05 -5.59 19.28
C GLN A 209 16.71 -5.71 18.55
N THR A 210 15.61 -5.84 19.27
CA THR A 210 14.26 -5.88 18.71
C THR A 210 13.90 -4.54 18.06
N LEU A 211 14.26 -3.42 18.71
CA LEU A 211 14.06 -2.09 18.16
C LEU A 211 14.90 -1.88 16.89
N ASP A 212 16.18 -2.27 16.91
CA ASP A 212 17.07 -2.20 15.73
C ASP A 212 16.47 -3.03 14.55
N LEU A 213 16.02 -4.26 14.85
CA LEU A 213 15.33 -5.10 13.86
C LEU A 213 14.10 -4.42 13.29
N SER A 214 13.26 -3.84 14.16
CA SER A 214 12.03 -3.14 13.75
C SER A 214 12.34 -1.99 12.80
N VAL A 215 13.27 -1.11 13.17
CA VAL A 215 13.67 0.04 12.35
C VAL A 215 14.25 -0.41 11.00
N LYS A 216 15.12 -1.41 11.00
CA LYS A 216 15.69 -1.97 9.76
C LYS A 216 14.63 -2.56 8.85
N LYS A 217 13.68 -3.30 9.39
CA LYS A 217 12.56 -3.91 8.62
C LYS A 217 11.62 -2.88 8.04
N HIS A 218 11.30 -1.81 8.79
CA HIS A 218 10.53 -0.68 8.28
C HIS A 218 11.29 0.03 7.15
N GLY A 219 12.57 0.33 7.35
CA GLY A 219 13.42 0.93 6.32
C GLY A 219 13.53 0.07 5.07
N GLU A 220 13.73 -1.24 5.22
CA GLU A 220 13.75 -2.18 4.11
C GLU A 220 12.43 -2.17 3.34
N THR A 221 11.30 -2.18 4.04
CA THR A 221 9.98 -2.21 3.43
C THR A 221 9.71 -0.98 2.57
N ILE A 222 9.98 0.22 3.08
CA ILE A 222 9.73 1.46 2.33
C ILE A 222 10.69 1.62 1.15
N ILE A 223 11.98 1.30 1.33
CA ILE A 223 12.95 1.43 0.24
C ILE A 223 12.64 0.43 -0.88
N ARG A 224 12.23 -0.81 -0.55
CA ARG A 224 11.81 -1.79 -1.57
C ARG A 224 10.56 -1.34 -2.32
N TYR A 225 9.63 -0.68 -1.66
CA TYR A 225 8.48 -0.07 -2.31
C TYR A 225 8.92 1.02 -3.29
N TYR A 226 9.78 1.94 -2.88
CA TYR A 226 10.31 2.98 -3.78
C TYR A 226 11.13 2.41 -4.94
N LEU A 227 11.92 1.37 -4.72
CA LEU A 227 12.64 0.69 -5.79
C LEU A 227 11.68 0.14 -6.85
N LEU A 228 10.56 -0.45 -6.43
CA LEU A 228 9.54 -0.94 -7.36
C LEU A 228 8.89 0.21 -8.14
N GLU A 229 8.45 1.27 -7.46
CA GLU A 229 7.79 2.41 -8.10
C GLU A 229 8.72 3.14 -9.07
N VAL A 230 9.98 3.38 -8.70
CA VAL A 230 10.99 4.00 -9.58
C VAL A 230 11.29 3.12 -10.77
N HIS A 231 11.33 1.80 -10.62
CA HIS A 231 11.51 0.86 -11.72
C HIS A 231 10.35 0.91 -12.71
N LEU A 232 9.11 0.91 -12.22
CA LEU A 232 7.90 1.01 -13.03
C LEU A 232 7.86 2.35 -13.77
N LEU A 233 8.14 3.44 -13.05
CA LEU A 233 8.22 4.77 -13.64
C LEU A 233 9.29 4.87 -14.73
N GLY A 234 10.46 4.23 -14.52
CA GLY A 234 11.52 4.14 -15.52
C GLY A 234 11.10 3.39 -16.77
N SER A 235 10.20 2.41 -16.65
CA SER A 235 9.63 1.70 -17.80
C SER A 235 8.63 2.57 -18.55
N GLU A 236 7.84 3.37 -17.86
CA GLU A 236 6.84 4.27 -18.46
C GLU A 236 7.48 5.51 -19.11
N LEU A 237 8.55 6.04 -18.51
CA LEU A 237 9.27 7.21 -19.02
C LEU A 237 10.44 6.85 -19.95
N SER A 238 10.30 5.81 -20.75
CA SER A 238 11.21 5.48 -21.86
C SER A 238 10.99 6.48 -23.02
N ILE A 239 11.46 7.72 -22.81
CA ILE A 239 11.15 8.87 -23.66
C ILE A 239 12.43 9.40 -24.29
N SER A 240 12.45 9.47 -25.63
CA SER A 240 13.57 9.99 -26.37
C SER A 240 13.66 11.52 -26.32
N LYS A 241 14.83 12.05 -25.97
CA LYS A 241 15.12 13.49 -26.03
C LYS A 241 15.02 14.09 -27.44
N LYS A 242 14.99 13.26 -28.47
CA LYS A 242 14.79 13.69 -29.86
C LYS A 242 13.34 14.05 -30.16
N LEU A 243 12.40 13.48 -29.39
CA LEU A 243 10.96 13.70 -29.55
C LEU A 243 10.43 14.74 -28.57
N ILE A 244 10.94 14.74 -27.34
CA ILE A 244 10.52 15.65 -26.28
C ILE A 244 11.76 16.18 -25.59
N GLY A 245 11.81 17.49 -25.33
CA GLY A 245 12.90 18.14 -24.64
C GLY A 245 13.12 17.59 -23.22
N ALA A 246 14.30 17.86 -22.69
CA ALA A 246 14.68 17.56 -21.32
C ALA A 246 15.36 18.79 -20.71
N SER A 247 15.08 19.09 -19.44
CA SER A 247 15.73 20.20 -18.74
C SER A 247 17.23 19.91 -18.53
N ASN A 248 18.03 20.97 -18.41
CA ASN A 248 19.47 20.82 -18.14
C ASN A 248 19.72 20.05 -16.82
N GLN A 249 18.88 20.27 -15.80
CA GLN A 249 18.96 19.56 -14.53
C GLN A 249 18.71 18.06 -14.70
N LEU A 250 17.71 17.67 -15.51
CA LEU A 250 17.45 16.26 -15.82
C LEU A 250 18.60 15.63 -16.59
N LEU A 251 19.17 16.33 -17.57
CA LEU A 251 20.32 15.85 -18.34
C LEU A 251 21.55 15.63 -17.45
N GLU A 252 21.75 16.50 -16.46
CA GLU A 252 22.84 16.32 -15.48
C GLU A 252 22.59 15.11 -14.59
N LEU A 253 21.37 14.96 -14.07
CA LEU A 253 20.99 13.80 -13.27
C LEU A 253 21.15 12.49 -14.04
N ALA A 254 20.79 12.48 -15.33
CA ALA A 254 20.99 11.35 -16.23
C ALA A 254 22.46 11.00 -16.44
N ARG A 255 23.35 12.01 -16.64
CA ARG A 255 24.80 11.79 -16.74
C ARG A 255 25.40 11.20 -15.48
N MET A 256 24.94 11.65 -14.30
CA MET A 256 25.41 11.15 -13.00
C MET A 256 25.04 9.67 -12.79
N ALA A 257 23.99 9.17 -13.44
CA ALA A 257 23.58 7.78 -13.38
C ALA A 257 24.60 6.79 -13.96
N LYS A 258 25.44 7.24 -14.92
CA LYS A 258 26.44 6.40 -15.60
C LYS A 258 25.87 5.09 -16.13
N ASP A 259 24.66 5.15 -16.72
CA ASP A 259 24.02 3.97 -17.31
C ASP A 259 24.82 3.47 -18.52
N PRO A 260 25.33 2.23 -18.49
CA PRO A 260 26.19 1.71 -19.56
C PRO A 260 25.41 1.20 -20.78
N ASN A 261 24.08 1.23 -20.76
CA ASN A 261 23.28 0.64 -21.83
C ASN A 261 23.12 1.59 -23.01
N PRO A 262 23.70 1.27 -24.21
CA PRO A 262 23.65 2.13 -25.38
C PRO A 262 22.22 2.35 -25.93
N HIS A 263 21.28 1.41 -25.66
CA HIS A 263 19.89 1.54 -26.10
C HIS A 263 19.12 2.65 -25.37
N ARG A 264 19.69 3.21 -24.31
CA ARG A 264 19.07 4.27 -23.50
C ARG A 264 19.77 5.61 -23.62
N GLU A 265 20.72 5.76 -24.56
CA GLU A 265 21.53 6.97 -24.72
C GLU A 265 20.68 8.23 -24.98
N ASP A 266 19.55 8.09 -25.63
CA ASP A 266 18.63 9.19 -25.91
C ASP A 266 17.41 9.27 -24.99
N GLU A 267 17.38 8.46 -23.90
CA GLU A 267 16.29 8.37 -22.91
C GLU A 267 16.69 9.00 -21.55
N PRO A 268 16.85 10.33 -21.43
CA PRO A 268 17.38 10.96 -20.22
C PRO A 268 16.50 10.78 -18.98
N TYR A 269 15.19 10.69 -19.13
CA TYR A 269 14.26 10.40 -18.04
C TYR A 269 14.53 9.03 -17.44
N ARG A 270 14.65 8.02 -18.28
CA ARG A 270 14.93 6.66 -17.84
C ARG A 270 16.32 6.52 -17.24
N GLN A 271 17.33 7.17 -17.82
CA GLN A 271 18.68 7.20 -17.25
C GLN A 271 18.71 7.82 -15.85
N ALA A 272 18.04 8.96 -15.65
CA ALA A 272 17.92 9.60 -14.34
C ALA A 272 17.27 8.66 -13.30
N LEU A 273 16.18 7.99 -13.68
CA LEU A 273 15.48 7.05 -12.80
C LEU A 273 16.33 5.80 -12.49
N ILE A 274 17.17 5.34 -13.41
CA ILE A 274 18.17 4.28 -13.12
C ILE A 274 19.20 4.77 -12.09
N GLY A 275 19.63 6.02 -12.17
CA GLY A 275 20.51 6.63 -11.18
C GLY A 275 19.84 6.68 -9.79
N ILE A 276 18.60 7.15 -9.72
CA ILE A 276 17.80 7.18 -8.50
C ILE A 276 17.63 5.76 -7.94
N TYR A 277 17.28 4.79 -8.77
CA TYR A 277 17.18 3.38 -8.38
C TYR A 277 18.48 2.84 -7.80
N SER A 278 19.61 3.10 -8.44
CA SER A 278 20.94 2.65 -8.01
C SER A 278 21.33 3.25 -6.66
N ARG A 279 21.03 4.53 -6.42
CA ARG A 279 21.23 5.21 -5.14
C ARG A 279 20.31 4.66 -4.04
N LEU A 280 19.04 4.38 -4.34
CA LEU A 280 18.12 3.73 -3.41
C LEU A 280 18.58 2.32 -3.06
N ALA A 281 19.07 1.54 -4.03
CA ALA A 281 19.62 0.21 -3.79
C ALA A 281 20.86 0.26 -2.89
N ALA A 282 21.77 1.22 -3.10
CA ALA A 282 22.91 1.46 -2.23
C ALA A 282 22.48 1.88 -0.82
N THR A 283 21.40 2.68 -0.69
CA THR A 283 20.82 3.08 0.59
C THR A 283 20.25 1.88 1.33
N LEU A 284 19.57 0.97 0.64
CA LEU A 284 19.05 -0.27 1.20
C LEU A 284 20.18 -1.09 1.83
N VAL A 285 21.26 -1.31 1.09
CA VAL A 285 22.43 -2.04 1.60
C VAL A 285 23.04 -1.34 2.83
N LYS A 286 23.23 -0.01 2.77
CA LYS A 286 23.80 0.76 3.88
C LYS A 286 22.98 0.68 5.17
N LEU A 287 21.65 0.74 5.07
CA LEU A 287 20.77 0.80 6.24
C LEU A 287 20.41 -0.59 6.79
N THR A 288 20.31 -1.59 5.95
CA THR A 288 19.72 -2.88 6.33
C THR A 288 20.62 -4.08 6.04
N GLY A 289 21.68 -3.92 5.26
CA GLY A 289 22.50 -5.03 4.75
C GLY A 289 21.81 -5.83 3.63
N ALA A 290 20.55 -5.53 3.29
CA ALA A 290 19.80 -6.25 2.28
C ALA A 290 20.11 -5.73 0.87
N HIS A 291 20.09 -6.62 -0.12
CA HIS A 291 20.33 -6.28 -1.50
C HIS A 291 19.00 -6.13 -2.29
N ALA A 292 18.99 -5.22 -3.27
CA ALA A 292 17.91 -5.14 -4.24
C ALA A 292 17.94 -6.37 -5.17
N ARG A 293 16.75 -6.84 -5.56
CA ARG A 293 16.61 -7.94 -6.53
C ARG A 293 16.79 -7.38 -7.94
N SER A 294 18.00 -7.19 -8.43
CA SER A 294 18.19 -6.59 -9.74
C SER A 294 19.55 -6.93 -10.35
N HIS A 295 19.65 -6.63 -11.66
CA HIS A 295 20.82 -6.73 -12.50
C HIS A 295 22.00 -5.93 -11.93
N ALA A 296 23.19 -6.12 -12.49
CA ALA A 296 24.36 -5.32 -12.14
C ALA A 296 24.00 -3.81 -12.26
N LEU A 297 23.99 -3.13 -11.11
CA LEU A 297 23.74 -1.70 -11.04
C LEU A 297 25.07 -0.94 -11.05
N PRO A 298 25.13 0.24 -11.66
CA PRO A 298 26.32 1.07 -11.55
C PRO A 298 26.58 1.42 -10.07
N PRO A 299 27.85 1.43 -9.64
CA PRO A 299 28.22 1.85 -8.29
C PRO A 299 27.68 3.25 -8.01
N SER A 300 26.92 3.40 -6.93
CA SER A 300 26.23 4.64 -6.60
C SER A 300 26.38 5.00 -5.13
N ILE A 301 26.43 6.30 -4.85
CA ILE A 301 26.49 6.83 -3.48
C ILE A 301 25.07 6.77 -2.89
N PRO A 302 24.90 6.16 -1.70
CA PRO A 302 23.60 6.09 -1.05
C PRO A 302 23.06 7.49 -0.71
N TYR A 303 21.76 7.60 -0.64
CA TYR A 303 21.09 8.81 -0.14
C TYR A 303 21.39 9.00 1.36
N ASN A 304 21.61 10.25 1.76
CA ASN A 304 21.86 10.59 3.15
C ASN A 304 20.60 10.95 3.92
N ASN A 305 19.55 11.37 3.22
CA ASN A 305 18.26 11.74 3.79
C ASN A 305 17.13 11.60 2.76
N PRO A 306 15.86 11.54 3.20
CA PRO A 306 14.71 11.43 2.29
C PRO A 306 14.53 12.63 1.36
N GLY A 307 14.89 13.84 1.82
CA GLY A 307 14.78 15.06 1.01
C GLY A 307 15.60 15.01 -0.27
N ALA A 308 16.76 14.35 -0.24
CA ALA A 308 17.58 14.19 -1.44
C ALA A 308 16.92 13.28 -2.50
N VAL A 309 16.13 12.28 -2.09
CA VAL A 309 15.32 11.45 -3.00
C VAL A 309 14.22 12.31 -3.64
N SER A 310 13.50 13.06 -2.80
CA SER A 310 12.43 13.96 -3.28
C SER A 310 12.98 15.01 -4.24
N SER A 311 14.17 15.58 -3.98
CA SER A 311 14.79 16.54 -4.88
C SER A 311 15.10 15.95 -6.25
N ASP A 312 15.65 14.73 -6.30
CA ASP A 312 15.94 14.07 -7.58
C ASP A 312 14.65 13.75 -8.34
N LEU A 313 13.59 13.30 -7.66
CA LEU A 313 12.29 13.04 -8.28
C LEU A 313 11.63 14.34 -8.78
N SER A 314 11.73 15.45 -8.02
CA SER A 314 11.22 16.76 -8.46
C SER A 314 11.87 17.22 -9.76
N VAL A 315 13.18 16.99 -9.94
CA VAL A 315 13.86 17.30 -11.22
C VAL A 315 13.22 16.55 -12.40
N VAL A 316 12.85 15.27 -12.20
CA VAL A 316 12.17 14.47 -13.22
C VAL A 316 10.77 15.04 -13.50
N GLU A 317 10.01 15.34 -12.46
CA GLU A 317 8.66 15.91 -12.56
C GLU A 317 8.67 17.28 -13.25
N ASP A 318 9.49 18.21 -12.80
CA ASP A 318 9.56 19.58 -13.33
C ASP A 318 9.96 19.58 -14.81
N SER A 319 10.93 18.75 -15.19
CA SER A 319 11.32 18.59 -16.60
C SER A 319 10.16 18.05 -17.43
N ARG A 320 9.36 17.15 -16.86
CA ARG A 320 8.19 16.57 -17.53
C ARG A 320 7.07 17.58 -17.70
N ARG A 321 6.77 18.36 -16.66
CA ARG A 321 5.76 19.45 -16.69
C ARG A 321 6.12 20.51 -17.74
N ALA A 322 7.38 20.95 -17.76
CA ALA A 322 7.88 21.92 -18.76
C ALA A 322 7.72 21.47 -20.20
N ASN A 323 7.68 20.15 -20.45
CA ASN A 323 7.59 19.56 -21.79
C ASN A 323 6.18 18.99 -22.10
N LYS A 324 5.10 19.60 -21.59
CA LYS A 324 3.68 19.26 -21.84
C LYS A 324 3.27 17.85 -21.35
N GLY A 325 3.97 17.31 -20.39
CA GLY A 325 3.74 15.98 -19.85
C GLY A 325 2.86 15.93 -18.61
N GLU A 326 2.06 16.95 -18.34
CA GLU A 326 1.28 17.11 -17.11
C GLU A 326 0.40 15.90 -16.76
N ARG A 327 -0.21 15.25 -17.77
CA ARG A 327 -1.06 14.07 -17.53
C ARG A 327 -0.30 12.81 -17.11
N LEU A 328 0.96 12.66 -17.52
CA LEU A 328 1.78 11.49 -17.20
C LEU A 328 2.55 11.66 -15.89
N ALA A 329 2.95 12.88 -15.55
CA ALA A 329 3.69 13.16 -14.32
C ALA A 329 2.82 13.13 -13.06
N GLY A 330 1.58 13.61 -13.15
CA GLY A 330 0.71 13.83 -12.00
C GLY A 330 0.12 12.57 -11.35
N ASP A 331 0.32 11.40 -11.91
CA ASP A 331 -0.31 10.17 -11.40
C ASP A 331 0.64 9.28 -10.58
N ARG A 332 1.97 9.44 -10.71
CA ARG A 332 2.94 8.59 -10.02
C ARG A 332 4.14 9.31 -9.38
N LEU A 333 4.40 10.55 -9.75
CA LEU A 333 5.44 11.39 -9.12
C LEU A 333 4.87 12.22 -7.98
#